data_14034c1b82cebce75f53815366eb14ca
#
_entry.id   14034c1b82cebce75f53815366eb14ca
#
_cell.length_a   1.000
_cell.length_b   1.000
_cell.length_c   1.000
_cell.angle_alpha   90.00
_cell.angle_beta   90.00
_cell.angle_gamma   90.00
#
_symmetry.space_group_name_H-M   'P 1'
#
loop_
_entity.id
_entity.type
_entity.pdbx_description
1 polymer ?
#
loop_
_entity_poly.entity_id
_entity_poly.type
_entity_poly.pdbx_seq_one_letter_code
_entity_poly.pdbx_strand_id
1 'polypeptide(L)'
;MTLIRTYPKPVRYLDPKHLAMVRREPCCFCPAGPPSEASHQSWIDGTGISTKANDLHVIPTCPGCHDKGVEDKQYAALVIIRLLTRRLMEAKDEI
;
A
#
# COMPACT_ATOMS: atom_id res chain seq x y z
N MET A 1 14.99 -12.91 31.52
CA MET A 1 14.91 -12.80 30.89
C MET A 1 15.00 -12.10 30.38
N THR A 2 15.18 -12.04 30.03
CA THR A 2 15.16 -11.56 29.29
C THR A 2 15.15 -11.27 28.55
N LEU A 3 14.89 -11.12 28.54
CA LEU A 3 14.77 -11.07 27.58
C LEU A 3 15.01 -10.08 26.83
N ILE A 4 15.67 -10.05 26.31
CA ILE A 4 16.08 -9.14 25.53
C ILE A 4 15.59 -9.27 24.35
N ARG A 5 15.23 -8.47 23.93
CA ARG A 5 14.74 -8.52 22.90
C ARG A 5 15.30 -7.75 22.05
N THR A 6 16.07 -8.15 21.29
CA THR A 6 16.41 -7.50 20.11
C THR A 6 15.47 -8.01 19.12
N TYR A 7 14.51 -7.28 18.84
CA TYR A 7 13.68 -7.58 17.73
C TYR A 7 14.49 -7.27 16.49
N PRO A 8 14.58 -8.19 15.55
CA PRO A 8 15.15 -7.85 14.27
C PRO A 8 14.30 -6.75 13.67
N LYS A 9 14.91 -5.84 12.93
CA LYS A 9 14.16 -4.82 12.24
C LYS A 9 13.11 -5.50 11.38
N PRO A 10 11.85 -5.05 11.41
CA PRO A 10 10.84 -5.66 10.57
C PRO A 10 11.26 -5.58 9.11
N VAL A 11 11.26 -6.72 8.45
CA VAL A 11 11.61 -6.77 7.05
C VAL A 11 10.43 -6.23 6.26
N ARG A 12 10.68 -5.20 5.48
CA ARG A 12 9.64 -4.66 4.63
C ARG A 12 9.29 -5.67 3.55
N TYR A 13 8.01 -5.99 3.42
CA TYR A 13 7.56 -6.90 2.38
C TYR A 13 7.56 -6.19 1.03
N LEU A 14 8.23 -6.77 0.05
CA LEU A 14 8.32 -6.21 -1.29
C LEU A 14 7.53 -7.04 -2.27
N ASP A 15 6.69 -6.39 -3.06
CA ASP A 15 5.86 -7.08 -4.05
C ASP A 15 5.72 -6.23 -5.31
N PRO A 16 6.70 -6.32 -6.21
CA PRO A 16 6.67 -5.54 -7.45
C PRO A 16 5.44 -5.78 -8.31
N LYS A 17 4.91 -7.00 -8.31
CA LYS A 17 3.70 -7.31 -9.07
C LYS A 17 2.50 -6.55 -8.55
N HIS A 18 2.39 -6.45 -7.22
CA HIS A 18 1.31 -5.71 -6.61
C HIS A 18 1.42 -4.21 -6.93
N LEU A 19 2.63 -3.67 -6.84
CA LEU A 19 2.84 -2.27 -7.20
C LEU A 19 2.47 -2.00 -8.65
N ALA A 20 2.84 -2.91 -9.56
CA ALA A 20 2.49 -2.76 -10.96
C ALA A 20 0.96 -2.78 -11.17
N MET A 21 0.26 -3.65 -10.44
CA MET A 21 -1.20 -3.71 -10.51
C MET A 21 -1.82 -2.39 -10.02
N VAL A 22 -1.32 -1.87 -8.91
CA VAL A 22 -1.84 -0.62 -8.33
C VAL A 22 -1.62 0.54 -9.30
N ARG A 23 -0.46 0.60 -9.95
CA ARG A 23 -0.16 1.68 -10.89
C ARG A 23 -1.08 1.69 -12.11
N ARG A 24 -1.71 0.57 -12.42
CA ARG A 24 -2.65 0.50 -13.53
C ARG A 24 -4.06 0.94 -13.16
N GLU A 25 -4.30 1.23 -11.89
CA GLU A 25 -5.60 1.70 -11.43
C GLU A 25 -5.68 3.23 -11.52
N PRO A 26 -6.88 3.78 -11.70
CA PRO A 26 -7.02 5.23 -11.65
C PRO A 26 -6.82 5.73 -10.23
N CYS A 27 -6.56 7.04 -10.09
CA CYS A 27 -6.43 7.64 -8.78
C CYS A 27 -7.69 7.40 -7.96
N CYS A 28 -7.52 7.00 -6.69
CA CYS A 28 -8.67 6.69 -5.83
C CYS A 28 -9.30 7.94 -5.22
N PHE A 29 -8.66 9.09 -5.31
CA PHE A 29 -9.17 10.33 -4.70
C PHE A 29 -9.67 11.38 -5.69
N CYS A 30 -9.35 11.24 -6.96
CA CYS A 30 -9.80 12.18 -7.97
C CYS A 30 -10.01 11.42 -9.29
N PRO A 31 -10.63 12.04 -10.29
CA PRO A 31 -10.93 11.32 -11.54
C PRO A 31 -9.76 11.14 -12.50
N ALA A 32 -8.52 11.38 -12.04
CA ALA A 32 -7.37 11.18 -12.91
C ALA A 32 -7.23 9.71 -13.29
N GLY A 33 -7.06 9.44 -14.55
CA GLY A 33 -6.90 8.08 -15.05
C GLY A 33 -5.50 7.53 -14.83
N PRO A 34 -5.29 6.23 -15.13
CA PRO A 34 -3.95 5.63 -15.02
C PRO A 34 -3.00 6.21 -16.05
N PRO A 35 -1.69 6.12 -15.81
CA PRO A 35 -1.11 5.40 -14.67
C PRO A 35 -1.15 6.22 -13.39
N SER A 36 -1.19 5.52 -12.27
CA SER A 36 -1.13 6.13 -10.96
C SER A 36 0.21 5.83 -10.31
N GLU A 37 0.49 6.49 -9.20
CA GLU A 37 1.62 6.16 -8.36
C GLU A 37 1.15 5.25 -7.24
N ALA A 38 1.99 4.33 -6.82
CA ALA A 38 1.67 3.47 -5.68
C ALA A 38 2.11 4.21 -4.40
N SER A 39 1.14 4.75 -3.69
CA SER A 39 1.39 5.55 -2.49
C SER A 39 1.38 4.67 -1.26
N HIS A 40 2.54 4.52 -0.61
CA HIS A 40 2.67 3.69 0.58
C HIS A 40 2.02 4.35 1.79
N GLN A 41 1.28 3.55 2.55
CA GLN A 41 0.53 4.04 3.71
C GLN A 41 1.22 3.60 4.99
N SER A 42 2.28 4.30 5.38
CA SER A 42 3.09 3.93 6.54
C SER A 42 2.33 3.99 7.86
N TRP A 43 1.27 4.77 7.94
CA TRP A 43 0.47 4.87 9.16
C TRP A 43 -0.18 3.53 9.54
N ILE A 44 -0.39 2.63 8.57
CA ILE A 44 -0.98 1.33 8.83
C ILE A 44 0.00 0.43 9.58
N ASP A 45 1.27 0.48 9.17
CA ASP A 45 2.28 -0.39 9.74
C ASP A 45 2.86 0.14 11.05
N GLY A 46 2.52 1.35 11.44
CA GLY A 46 3.09 1.96 12.62
C GLY A 46 4.59 2.21 12.48
N THR A 47 5.07 2.33 11.25
CA THR A 47 6.50 2.53 11.01
C THR A 47 6.89 3.98 11.27
N GLY A 48 8.16 4.19 11.57
CA GLY A 48 8.68 5.53 11.77
C GLY A 48 8.79 6.31 10.47
N ILE A 49 9.19 7.57 10.60
CA ILE A 49 9.26 8.49 9.47
C ILE A 49 10.19 7.99 8.38
N SER A 50 11.27 7.34 8.75
CA SER A 50 12.26 6.89 7.79
C SER A 50 12.01 5.51 7.21
N THR A 51 10.92 4.85 7.62
CA THR A 51 10.62 3.49 7.19
C THR A 51 9.39 3.49 6.30
N LYS A 52 9.51 2.89 5.13
CA LYS A 52 8.38 2.77 4.23
C LYS A 52 7.51 1.59 4.62
N ALA A 53 6.23 1.70 4.33
CA ALA A 53 5.27 0.62 4.56
C ALA A 53 5.53 -0.54 3.60
N ASN A 54 4.93 -1.68 3.89
CA ASN A 54 4.97 -2.84 3.00
C ASN A 54 4.30 -2.50 1.67
N ASP A 55 4.74 -3.17 0.63
CA ASP A 55 4.20 -2.96 -0.71
C ASP A 55 2.72 -3.38 -0.84
N LEU A 56 2.19 -4.11 0.13
CA LEU A 56 0.77 -4.45 0.14
C LEU A 56 -0.11 -3.31 0.66
N HIS A 57 0.48 -2.35 1.37
CA HIS A 57 -0.27 -1.24 1.95
C HIS A 57 -0.10 0.02 1.11
N VAL A 58 -0.53 -0.08 -0.15
CA VAL A 58 -0.42 1.03 -1.10
C VAL A 58 -1.76 1.31 -1.73
N ILE A 59 -1.93 2.54 -2.16
CA ILE A 59 -3.13 2.97 -2.88
C ILE A 59 -2.72 3.68 -4.16
N PRO A 60 -3.56 3.65 -5.20
CA PRO A 60 -3.25 4.38 -6.43
C PRO A 60 -3.61 5.86 -6.25
N THR A 61 -2.65 6.73 -6.50
CA THR A 61 -2.88 8.18 -6.45
C THR A 61 -2.18 8.84 -7.62
N CYS A 62 -2.76 9.92 -8.13
CA CYS A 62 -2.04 10.75 -9.10
C CYS A 62 -0.98 11.55 -8.34
N PRO A 63 0.03 12.11 -9.04
CA PRO A 63 1.08 12.87 -8.34
C PRO A 63 0.56 13.97 -7.44
N GLY A 64 -0.47 14.70 -7.88
CA GLY A 64 -1.06 15.76 -7.08
C GLY A 64 -1.68 15.27 -5.78
N CYS A 65 -2.45 14.18 -5.85
CA CYS A 65 -3.06 13.59 -4.66
C CYS A 65 -2.01 12.95 -3.75
N HIS A 66 -0.95 12.39 -4.33
CA HIS A 66 0.15 11.81 -3.57
C HIS A 66 0.83 12.89 -2.73
N ASP A 67 1.11 14.04 -3.35
CA ASP A 67 1.76 15.15 -2.64
C ASP A 67 0.89 15.75 -1.55
N LYS A 68 -0.42 15.76 -1.79
CA LYS A 68 -1.35 16.30 -0.83
C LYS A 68 -1.47 15.45 0.41
N GLY A 69 -1.24 14.16 0.28
CA GLY A 69 -1.38 13.21 1.37
C GLY A 69 -2.80 12.70 1.54
N VAL A 70 -2.95 11.75 2.46
CA VAL A 70 -4.23 11.08 2.67
C VAL A 70 -4.97 11.73 3.83
N GLU A 71 -6.12 12.31 3.52
CA GLU A 71 -6.98 12.89 4.55
C GLU A 71 -7.99 11.87 5.08
N ASP A 72 -8.52 11.03 4.20
CA ASP A 72 -9.51 10.04 4.58
C ASP A 72 -8.86 8.66 4.69
N LYS A 73 -8.37 8.36 5.88
CA LYS A 73 -7.68 7.10 6.13
C LYS A 73 -8.61 5.88 6.08
N GLN A 74 -9.87 6.08 6.44
CA GLN A 74 -10.85 5.00 6.34
C GLN A 74 -11.05 4.57 4.90
N TYR A 75 -11.20 5.54 4.01
CA TYR A 75 -11.37 5.25 2.60
C TYR A 75 -10.11 4.60 2.03
N ALA A 76 -8.93 5.10 2.42
CA ALA A 76 -7.67 4.50 1.98
C ALA A 76 -7.56 3.04 2.42
N ALA A 77 -7.95 2.74 3.65
CA ALA A 77 -7.95 1.36 4.14
C ALA A 77 -8.88 0.46 3.32
N LEU A 78 -10.05 0.97 2.96
CA LEU A 78 -10.99 0.21 2.14
C LEU A 78 -10.42 -0.06 0.74
N VAL A 79 -9.73 0.91 0.17
CA VAL A 79 -9.08 0.74 -1.13
C VAL A 79 -8.01 -0.35 -1.05
N ILE A 80 -7.21 -0.34 0.01
CA ILE A 80 -6.19 -1.36 0.22
C ILE A 80 -6.82 -2.74 0.31
N ILE A 81 -7.87 -2.87 1.10
CA ILE A 81 -8.56 -4.15 1.27
C ILE A 81 -9.11 -4.65 -0.07
N ARG A 82 -9.71 -3.76 -0.84
CA ARG A 82 -10.26 -4.12 -2.14
C ARG A 82 -9.17 -4.63 -3.09
N LEU A 83 -8.02 -3.96 -3.11
CA LEU A 83 -6.92 -4.35 -3.99
C LEU A 83 -6.29 -5.66 -3.55
N LEU A 84 -6.12 -5.86 -2.25
CA LEU A 84 -5.59 -7.12 -1.73
C LEU A 84 -6.54 -8.28 -2.00
N THR A 85 -7.83 -8.04 -1.86
CA THR A 85 -8.84 -9.04 -2.16
C THR A 85 -8.76 -9.47 -3.63
N ARG A 86 -8.61 -8.48 -4.53
CA ARG A 86 -8.44 -8.78 -5.95
C ARG A 86 -7.20 -9.65 -6.19
N ARG A 87 -6.09 -9.33 -5.53
CA ARG A 87 -4.87 -10.11 -5.67
C ARG A 87 -5.05 -11.54 -5.20
N LEU A 88 -5.75 -11.73 -4.09
CA LEU A 88 -6.03 -13.07 -3.58
C LEU A 88 -6.91 -13.86 -4.54
N MET A 89 -7.89 -13.20 -5.13
CA MET A 89 -8.77 -13.86 -6.09
C MET A 89 -8.00 -14.29 -7.34
N GLU A 90 -7.12 -13.43 -7.83
CA GLU A 90 -6.28 -13.77 -8.98
C GLU A 90 -5.34 -14.93 -8.68
N ALA A 91 -4.72 -14.93 -7.51
CA ALA A 91 -3.83 -16.02 -7.10
C ALA A 91 -4.57 -17.34 -6.98
N LYS A 92 -5.82 -17.29 -6.51
CA LYS A 92 -6.65 -18.49 -6.40
C LYS A 92 -6.94 -19.08 -7.78
N ASP A 93 -7.17 -18.23 -8.76
CA ASP A 93 -7.47 -18.68 -10.11
C ASP A 93 -6.27 -19.31 -10.81
N GLU A 94 -5.08 -19.02 -10.33
CA GLU A 94 -3.85 -19.58 -10.88
C GLU A 94 -3.54 -21.00 -10.39
N ILE A 95 -4.24 -21.49 -9.41
CA ILE A 95 -3.99 -22.80 -8.82
C ILE A 95 -4.72 -23.97 -9.56
#